data_4475a0f4f7eeee9ff6c19fded81e7064
#
_entry.id   4475a0f4f7eeee9ff6c19fded81e7064
#
_cell.length_a   1.000
_cell.length_b   1.000
_cell.length_c   1.000
_cell.angle_alpha   90.00
_cell.angle_beta   90.00
_cell.angle_gamma   90.00
#
_symmetry.space_group_name_H-M   'P 1'
#
loop_
_entity.id
_entity.type
_entity.pdbx_description
1 polymer ?
#
loop_
_entity_poly.entity_id
_entity_poly.type
_entity_poly.pdbx_seq_one_letter_code
_entity_poly.pdbx_strand_id
1 'polypeptide(L)'
;RFCKGLNRLGQIASERGFKLCFHHHMGTVVQTSEETDRMMSNTDPRYVFLCYDTGHFTFAGEDPLAMLKKYVDRVGHVHLKDMRLPVVEEARKNNWSFLQSVRNGAFTVPGDGNVDFDPVFKVLSDAGYQGWLLVEAEQDPAKANPLEYAIKGRTYIREHTGL
;
A
#
# COMPACT_ATOMS: atom_id res chain seq x y z
N ARG A 1 -4.53 -12.69 -20.04
CA ARG A 1 -5.67 -13.28 -19.30
C ARG A 1 -5.97 -12.53 -18.00
N PHE A 2 -4.97 -12.24 -17.19
CA PHE A 2 -5.12 -11.58 -15.87
C PHE A 2 -5.92 -10.25 -15.94
N CYS A 3 -5.46 -9.26 -16.72
CA CYS A 3 -6.13 -7.97 -16.84
C CYS A 3 -7.56 -8.05 -17.42
N LYS A 4 -7.81 -9.01 -18.33
CA LYS A 4 -9.17 -9.28 -18.81
C LYS A 4 -10.08 -9.80 -17.69
N GLY A 5 -9.55 -10.64 -16.80
CA GLY A 5 -10.26 -11.12 -15.61
C GLY A 5 -10.58 -9.99 -14.65
N LEU A 6 -9.60 -9.10 -14.36
CA LEU A 6 -9.81 -7.91 -13.52
C LEU A 6 -10.89 -6.99 -14.09
N ASN A 7 -10.86 -6.70 -15.39
CA ASN A 7 -11.88 -5.88 -16.04
C ASN A 7 -13.28 -6.48 -15.89
N ARG A 8 -13.40 -7.80 -16.08
CA ARG A 8 -14.71 -8.49 -15.92
C ARG A 8 -15.20 -8.46 -14.47
N LEU A 9 -14.33 -8.74 -13.51
CA LEU A 9 -14.66 -8.66 -12.08
C LEU A 9 -15.02 -7.24 -11.66
N GLY A 10 -14.24 -6.25 -12.11
CA GLY A 10 -14.50 -4.84 -11.83
C GLY A 10 -15.83 -4.36 -12.41
N GLN A 11 -16.19 -4.80 -13.61
CA GLN A 11 -17.49 -4.51 -14.20
C GLN A 11 -18.62 -5.09 -13.34
N ILE A 12 -18.51 -6.37 -12.95
CA ILE A 12 -19.52 -7.04 -12.11
C ILE A 12 -19.66 -6.35 -10.73
N ALA A 13 -18.53 -5.91 -10.15
CA ALA A 13 -18.54 -5.17 -8.90
C ALA A 13 -19.24 -3.81 -9.06
N SER A 14 -18.90 -3.08 -10.14
CA SER A 14 -19.48 -1.78 -10.46
C SER A 14 -21.00 -1.83 -10.66
N GLU A 15 -21.52 -2.86 -11.34
CA GLU A 15 -22.95 -3.10 -11.51
C GLU A 15 -23.70 -3.29 -10.17
N ARG A 16 -22.97 -3.54 -9.08
CA ARG A 16 -23.48 -3.70 -7.71
C ARG A 16 -23.08 -2.56 -6.77
N GLY A 17 -22.55 -1.45 -7.30
CA GLY A 17 -22.14 -0.29 -6.52
C GLY A 17 -20.82 -0.44 -5.78
N PHE A 18 -19.98 -1.42 -6.13
CA PHE A 18 -18.65 -1.61 -5.53
C PHE A 18 -17.53 -1.20 -6.48
N LYS A 19 -16.41 -0.75 -5.91
CA LYS A 19 -15.16 -0.56 -6.64
C LYS A 19 -14.26 -1.78 -6.47
N LEU A 20 -13.69 -2.29 -7.56
CA LEU A 20 -12.59 -3.26 -7.49
C LEU A 20 -11.27 -2.51 -7.35
N CYS A 21 -10.65 -2.59 -6.18
CA CYS A 21 -9.33 -2.04 -5.93
C CYS A 21 -8.31 -3.19 -5.93
N PHE A 22 -7.39 -3.18 -6.90
CA PHE A 22 -6.34 -4.19 -6.97
C PHE A 22 -5.19 -3.81 -6.04
N HIS A 23 -4.84 -4.70 -5.13
CA HIS A 23 -3.72 -4.53 -4.22
C HIS A 23 -2.45 -5.17 -4.81
N HIS A 24 -1.48 -4.33 -5.21
CA HIS A 24 -0.13 -4.80 -5.51
C HIS A 24 0.52 -5.27 -4.20
N HIS A 25 1.26 -6.37 -4.25
CA HIS A 25 1.73 -6.99 -3.02
C HIS A 25 3.00 -7.81 -3.25
N MET A 26 3.97 -7.71 -2.36
CA MET A 26 5.17 -8.54 -2.40
C MET A 26 4.82 -10.02 -2.29
N GLY A 27 5.52 -10.85 -3.08
CA GLY A 27 5.23 -12.29 -3.18
C GLY A 27 4.06 -12.66 -4.10
N THR A 28 3.52 -11.71 -4.88
CA THR A 28 2.46 -11.93 -5.87
C THR A 28 2.94 -11.64 -7.30
N VAL A 29 2.02 -11.64 -8.26
CA VAL A 29 2.32 -11.41 -9.70
C VAL A 29 2.40 -9.92 -10.07
N VAL A 30 2.12 -9.01 -9.13
CA VAL A 30 2.27 -7.57 -9.30
C VAL A 30 2.89 -7.00 -8.03
N GLN A 31 4.18 -6.72 -8.06
CA GLN A 31 4.99 -6.26 -6.94
C GLN A 31 5.65 -4.90 -7.21
N THR A 32 6.30 -4.79 -8.38
CA THR A 32 7.11 -3.64 -8.76
C THR A 32 6.30 -2.53 -9.43
N SER A 33 6.91 -1.36 -9.58
CA SER A 33 6.35 -0.24 -10.34
C SER A 33 6.08 -0.63 -11.79
N GLU A 34 7.00 -1.35 -12.45
CA GLU A 34 6.83 -1.80 -13.84
C GLU A 34 5.63 -2.76 -13.98
N GLU A 35 5.51 -3.72 -13.08
CA GLU A 35 4.39 -4.68 -13.09
C GLU A 35 3.06 -3.98 -12.80
N THR A 36 3.05 -3.00 -11.88
CA THR A 36 1.89 -2.15 -11.60
C THR A 36 1.52 -1.32 -12.83
N ASP A 37 2.48 -0.69 -13.48
CA ASP A 37 2.28 0.06 -14.71
C ASP A 37 1.68 -0.81 -15.82
N ARG A 38 2.21 -2.01 -15.98
CA ARG A 38 1.71 -2.98 -16.95
C ARG A 38 0.28 -3.41 -16.64
N MET A 39 -0.04 -3.63 -15.39
CA MET A 39 -1.41 -3.97 -14.96
C MET A 39 -2.36 -2.79 -15.16
N MET A 40 -1.98 -1.59 -14.71
CA MET A 40 -2.82 -0.39 -14.80
C MET A 40 -3.08 0.03 -16.25
N SER A 41 -2.09 -0.05 -17.15
CA SER A 41 -2.26 0.30 -18.56
C SER A 41 -3.08 -0.73 -19.38
N ASN A 42 -3.19 -1.97 -18.88
CA ASN A 42 -3.97 -3.03 -19.53
C ASN A 42 -5.32 -3.30 -18.86
N THR A 43 -5.73 -2.46 -17.91
CA THR A 43 -7.04 -2.53 -17.25
C THR A 43 -7.88 -1.29 -17.51
N ASP A 44 -9.20 -1.47 -17.52
CA ASP A 44 -10.16 -0.39 -17.76
C ASP A 44 -10.25 0.52 -16.53
N PRO A 45 -9.94 1.83 -16.65
CA PRO A 45 -9.97 2.78 -15.53
C PRO A 45 -11.37 2.99 -14.92
N ARG A 46 -12.42 2.61 -15.62
CA ARG A 46 -13.80 2.67 -15.10
C ARG A 46 -14.09 1.59 -14.09
N TYR A 47 -13.37 0.48 -14.12
CA TYR A 47 -13.71 -0.73 -13.37
C TYR A 47 -12.60 -1.22 -12.43
N VAL A 48 -11.33 -0.89 -12.73
CA VAL A 48 -10.18 -1.37 -11.94
C VAL A 48 -9.42 -0.18 -11.36
N PHE A 49 -9.39 -0.11 -10.07
CA PHE A 49 -8.71 0.92 -9.30
C PHE A 49 -7.49 0.32 -8.58
N LEU A 50 -6.60 1.16 -8.11
CA LEU A 50 -5.45 0.77 -7.30
C LEU A 50 -5.82 0.82 -5.82
N CYS A 51 -5.57 -0.25 -5.09
CA CYS A 51 -5.33 -0.19 -3.66
C CYS A 51 -3.86 0.18 -3.49
N TYR A 52 -3.62 1.46 -3.23
CA TYR A 52 -2.28 2.00 -3.06
C TYR A 52 -1.73 1.62 -1.69
N ASP A 53 -0.54 1.06 -1.64
CA ASP A 53 0.13 0.64 -0.41
C ASP A 53 1.56 1.18 -0.35
N THR A 54 1.86 2.01 0.65
CA THR A 54 3.16 2.64 0.81
C THR A 54 4.26 1.63 1.13
N GLY A 55 3.97 0.62 1.95
CA GLY A 55 4.95 -0.35 2.41
C GLY A 55 5.37 -1.34 1.33
N HIS A 56 4.43 -1.87 0.55
CA HIS A 56 4.77 -2.82 -0.49
C HIS A 56 5.60 -2.20 -1.61
N PHE A 57 5.34 -0.95 -2.02
CA PHE A 57 6.23 -0.25 -2.94
C PHE A 57 7.62 -0.04 -2.34
N THR A 58 7.70 0.42 -1.08
CA THR A 58 8.99 0.61 -0.39
C THR A 58 9.76 -0.70 -0.25
N PHE A 59 9.10 -1.80 0.10
CA PHE A 59 9.73 -3.13 0.18
C PHE A 59 10.26 -3.60 -1.16
N ALA A 60 9.52 -3.34 -2.25
CA ALA A 60 9.96 -3.63 -3.61
C ALA A 60 11.19 -2.80 -4.04
N GLY A 61 11.54 -1.75 -3.31
CA GLY A 61 12.62 -0.82 -3.64
C GLY A 61 12.17 0.34 -4.52
N GLU A 62 10.88 0.57 -4.58
CA GLU A 62 10.24 1.60 -5.38
C GLU A 62 9.98 2.88 -4.57
N ASP A 63 9.75 3.99 -5.26
CA ASP A 63 9.29 5.22 -4.63
C ASP A 63 7.75 5.24 -4.54
N PRO A 64 7.17 5.06 -3.33
CA PRO A 64 5.72 5.07 -3.17
C PRO A 64 5.09 6.42 -3.55
N LEU A 65 5.78 7.54 -3.32
CA LEU A 65 5.27 8.87 -3.67
C LEU A 65 5.18 9.07 -5.19
N ALA A 66 6.18 8.60 -5.95
CA ALA A 66 6.15 8.66 -7.41
C ALA A 66 4.97 7.85 -7.98
N MET A 67 4.72 6.66 -7.41
CA MET A 67 3.60 5.82 -7.82
C MET A 67 2.25 6.43 -7.45
N LEU A 68 2.14 7.06 -6.27
CA LEU A 68 0.93 7.79 -5.91
C LEU A 68 0.63 8.93 -6.88
N LYS A 69 1.61 9.78 -7.14
CA LYS A 69 1.46 10.90 -8.09
C LYS A 69 1.03 10.44 -9.48
N LYS A 70 1.54 9.29 -9.92
CA LYS A 70 1.21 8.72 -11.24
C LYS A 70 -0.23 8.21 -11.34
N TYR A 71 -0.76 7.67 -10.25
CA TYR A 71 -2.04 6.94 -10.27
C TYR A 71 -3.11 7.51 -9.33
N VAL A 72 -2.91 8.71 -8.76
CA VAL A 72 -3.83 9.27 -7.75
C VAL A 72 -5.28 9.30 -8.23
N ASP A 73 -5.54 9.59 -9.51
CA ASP A 73 -6.88 9.59 -10.11
C ASP A 73 -7.52 8.18 -10.19
N ARG A 74 -6.71 7.15 -10.03
CA ARG A 74 -7.15 5.74 -10.03
C ARG A 74 -7.00 5.05 -8.67
N VAL A 75 -6.63 5.78 -7.63
CA VAL A 75 -6.58 5.25 -6.26
C VAL A 75 -8.01 5.13 -5.75
N GLY A 76 -8.42 3.90 -5.46
CA GLY A 76 -9.74 3.60 -4.90
C GLY A 76 -9.70 3.25 -3.42
N HIS A 77 -8.53 2.87 -2.91
CA HIS A 77 -8.28 2.54 -1.51
C HIS A 77 -6.82 2.78 -1.16
N VAL A 78 -6.54 3.10 0.11
CA VAL A 78 -5.19 3.42 0.59
C VAL A 78 -4.85 2.57 1.80
N HIS A 79 -3.72 1.86 1.72
CA HIS A 79 -3.05 1.25 2.84
C HIS A 79 -1.84 2.09 3.25
N LEU A 80 -1.84 2.51 4.50
CA LEU A 80 -0.72 3.20 5.12
C LEU A 80 0.10 2.17 5.89
N LYS A 81 1.19 1.74 5.30
CA LYS A 81 2.12 0.75 5.84
C LYS A 81 3.51 1.35 5.89
N ASP A 82 4.11 1.39 7.08
CA ASP A 82 5.46 1.90 7.24
C ASP A 82 6.50 0.77 7.21
N MET A 83 7.74 1.13 6.94
CA MET A 83 8.84 0.19 6.72
C MET A 83 10.05 0.55 7.55
N ARG A 84 10.65 -0.43 8.21
CA ARG A 84 11.97 -0.28 8.83
C ARG A 84 13.05 -0.64 7.82
N LEU A 85 13.59 0.36 7.12
CA LEU A 85 14.54 0.18 6.03
C LEU A 85 15.77 -0.64 6.43
N PRO A 86 16.38 -0.51 7.61
CA PRO A 86 17.50 -1.36 8.02
C PRO A 86 17.14 -2.86 8.00
N VAL A 87 15.91 -3.21 8.40
CA VAL A 87 15.43 -4.61 8.36
C VAL A 87 15.18 -5.08 6.92
N VAL A 88 14.69 -4.19 6.07
CA VAL A 88 14.50 -4.46 4.62
C VAL A 88 15.86 -4.74 3.94
N GLU A 89 16.88 -3.93 4.25
CA GLU A 89 18.23 -4.14 3.72
C GLU A 89 18.81 -5.47 4.17
N GLU A 90 18.62 -5.84 5.42
CA GLU A 90 19.04 -7.13 5.94
C GLU A 90 18.27 -8.29 5.28
N ALA A 91 16.98 -8.12 5.07
CA ALA A 91 16.15 -9.10 4.36
C ALA A 91 16.67 -9.35 2.93
N ARG A 92 17.02 -8.29 2.22
CA ARG A 92 17.62 -8.39 0.87
C ARG A 92 18.98 -9.08 0.89
N LYS A 93 19.85 -8.69 1.80
CA LYS A 93 21.19 -9.27 1.96
C LYS A 93 21.16 -10.77 2.23
N ASN A 94 20.19 -11.21 3.03
CA ASN A 94 20.04 -12.59 3.46
C ASN A 94 19.03 -13.39 2.63
N ASN A 95 18.46 -12.81 1.57
CA ASN A 95 17.43 -13.41 0.74
C ASN A 95 16.25 -13.98 1.54
N TRP A 96 15.77 -13.23 2.53
CA TRP A 96 14.63 -13.64 3.32
C TRP A 96 13.36 -13.71 2.49
N SER A 97 12.54 -14.70 2.78
CA SER A 97 11.18 -14.73 2.25
C SER A 97 10.36 -13.57 2.80
N PHE A 98 9.24 -13.23 2.14
CA PHE A 98 8.31 -12.23 2.62
C PHE A 98 7.93 -12.46 4.10
N LEU A 99 7.51 -13.69 4.44
CA LEU A 99 7.11 -14.03 5.80
C LEU A 99 8.27 -13.91 6.81
N GLN A 100 9.50 -14.25 6.43
CA GLN A 100 10.67 -14.02 7.28
C GLN A 100 10.89 -12.52 7.53
N SER A 101 10.73 -11.69 6.51
CA SER A 101 10.83 -10.23 6.64
C SER A 101 9.77 -9.66 7.58
N VAL A 102 8.51 -10.11 7.46
CA VAL A 102 7.42 -9.76 8.38
C VAL A 102 7.78 -10.13 9.82
N ARG A 103 8.20 -11.39 10.07
CA ARG A 103 8.56 -11.89 11.42
C ARG A 103 9.78 -11.18 12.02
N ASN A 104 10.65 -10.63 11.19
CA ASN A 104 11.78 -9.82 11.64
C ASN A 104 11.44 -8.32 11.75
N GLY A 105 10.19 -7.95 11.50
CA GLY A 105 9.70 -6.61 11.76
C GLY A 105 10.03 -5.59 10.67
N ALA A 106 10.12 -6.03 9.40
CA ALA A 106 10.31 -5.12 8.26
C ALA A 106 9.16 -4.13 8.10
N PHE A 107 7.93 -4.58 8.39
CA PHE A 107 6.71 -3.78 8.29
C PHE A 107 6.28 -3.26 9.66
N THR A 108 5.68 -2.06 9.67
CA THR A 108 5.18 -1.43 10.89
C THR A 108 4.07 -0.42 10.57
N VAL A 109 3.57 0.27 11.60
CA VAL A 109 2.55 1.32 11.49
C VAL A 109 3.18 2.67 11.13
N PRO A 110 2.43 3.61 10.51
CA PRO A 110 2.91 4.97 10.23
C PRO A 110 3.54 5.65 11.46
N GLY A 111 4.72 6.24 11.25
CA GLY A 111 5.50 6.93 12.27
C GLY A 111 6.42 6.03 13.11
N ASP A 112 6.49 4.74 12.81
CA ASP A 112 7.38 3.78 13.47
C ASP A 112 8.44 3.19 12.54
N GLY A 113 8.54 3.71 11.33
CA GLY A 113 9.50 3.30 10.30
C GLY A 113 10.19 4.48 9.63
N ASN A 114 10.41 4.36 8.34
CA ASN A 114 11.20 5.31 7.57
C ASN A 114 10.45 5.90 6.36
N VAL A 115 9.17 5.57 6.14
CA VAL A 115 8.38 6.18 5.08
C VAL A 115 8.01 7.60 5.47
N ASP A 116 8.29 8.57 4.60
CA ASP A 116 7.82 9.93 4.76
C ASP A 116 6.38 10.04 4.27
N PHE A 117 5.43 10.17 5.19
CA PHE A 117 4.00 10.24 4.89
C PHE A 117 3.48 11.64 4.58
N ASP A 118 4.17 12.72 4.98
CA ASP A 118 3.68 14.08 4.76
C ASP A 118 3.42 14.38 3.28
N PRO A 119 4.35 14.09 2.34
CA PRO A 119 4.08 14.28 0.92
C PRO A 119 2.99 13.33 0.39
N VAL A 120 2.82 12.14 0.97
CA VAL A 120 1.74 11.21 0.61
C VAL A 120 0.39 11.80 0.99
N PHE A 121 0.23 12.28 2.23
CA PHE A 121 -0.99 12.94 2.70
C PHE A 121 -1.30 14.18 1.87
N LYS A 122 -0.27 14.98 1.56
CA LYS A 122 -0.44 16.16 0.71
C LYS A 122 -0.98 15.81 -0.68
N VAL A 123 -0.44 14.80 -1.36
CA VAL A 123 -0.92 14.39 -2.69
C VAL A 123 -2.35 13.88 -2.64
N LEU A 124 -2.72 13.08 -1.63
CA LEU A 124 -4.09 12.60 -1.45
C LEU A 124 -5.07 13.75 -1.20
N SER A 125 -4.68 14.72 -0.37
CA SER A 125 -5.48 15.91 -0.08
C SER A 125 -5.65 16.80 -1.30
N ASP A 126 -4.56 17.11 -2.00
CA ASP A 126 -4.58 17.95 -3.22
C ASP A 126 -5.45 17.34 -4.32
N ALA A 127 -5.46 16.00 -4.42
CA ALA A 127 -6.30 15.26 -5.35
C ALA A 127 -7.77 15.12 -4.90
N GLY A 128 -8.12 15.58 -3.70
CA GLY A 128 -9.46 15.44 -3.14
C GLY A 128 -9.86 14.00 -2.88
N TYR A 129 -8.92 13.14 -2.49
CA TYR A 129 -9.21 11.73 -2.20
C TYR A 129 -10.29 11.60 -1.13
N GLN A 130 -11.34 10.83 -1.45
CA GLN A 130 -12.45 10.52 -0.55
C GLN A 130 -12.50 9.00 -0.33
N GLY A 131 -11.96 8.54 0.79
CA GLY A 131 -11.90 7.11 1.10
C GLY A 131 -11.22 6.83 2.42
N TRP A 132 -11.01 5.56 2.71
CA TRP A 132 -10.35 5.13 3.92
C TRP A 132 -8.83 5.24 3.82
N LEU A 133 -8.21 5.68 4.90
CA LEU A 133 -6.78 5.51 5.16
C LEU A 133 -6.64 4.33 6.13
N LEU A 134 -6.40 3.15 5.58
CA LEU A 134 -6.30 1.92 6.36
C LEU A 134 -4.86 1.71 6.80
N VAL A 135 -4.63 1.57 8.12
CA VAL A 135 -3.33 1.13 8.64
C VAL A 135 -3.26 -0.40 8.56
N GLU A 136 -2.31 -0.89 7.77
CA GLU A 136 -2.02 -2.31 7.65
C GLU A 136 -0.53 -2.55 7.94
N ALA A 137 -0.21 -3.15 9.09
CA ALA A 137 1.16 -3.20 9.57
C ALA A 137 1.88 -4.54 9.30
N GLU A 138 1.16 -5.63 9.09
CA GLU A 138 1.73 -6.99 8.89
C GLU A 138 2.85 -7.29 9.89
N GLN A 139 2.51 -7.32 11.17
CA GLN A 139 3.45 -7.53 12.27
C GLN A 139 3.18 -8.84 13.00
N ASP A 140 4.23 -9.40 13.61
CA ASP A 140 4.11 -10.52 14.54
C ASP A 140 3.49 -10.01 15.86
N PRO A 141 2.28 -10.44 16.24
CA PRO A 141 1.61 -9.96 17.45
C PRO A 141 2.35 -10.32 18.74
N ALA A 142 3.26 -11.29 18.71
CA ALA A 142 4.12 -11.61 19.84
C ALA A 142 5.21 -10.55 20.09
N LYS A 143 5.53 -9.74 19.08
CA LYS A 143 6.55 -8.69 19.15
C LYS A 143 5.95 -7.28 19.11
N ALA A 144 4.79 -7.14 18.50
CA ALA A 144 4.10 -5.87 18.32
C ALA A 144 2.66 -6.01 18.83
N ASN A 145 2.37 -5.50 20.02
CA ASN A 145 1.03 -5.54 20.58
C ASN A 145 0.05 -4.80 19.66
N PRO A 146 -0.98 -5.45 19.10
CA PRO A 146 -1.86 -4.85 18.10
C PRO A 146 -2.54 -3.57 18.56
N LEU A 147 -2.97 -3.50 19.82
CA LEU A 147 -3.63 -2.29 20.35
C LEU A 147 -2.66 -1.11 20.45
N GLU A 148 -1.47 -1.34 21.00
CA GLU A 148 -0.45 -0.28 21.14
C GLU A 148 -0.04 0.27 19.79
N TYR A 149 0.19 -0.61 18.81
CA TYR A 149 0.57 -0.21 17.46
C TYR A 149 -0.60 0.47 16.71
N ALA A 150 -1.84 0.03 16.89
CA ALA A 150 -3.01 0.71 16.35
C ALA A 150 -3.14 2.13 16.90
N ILE A 151 -2.95 2.33 18.20
CA ILE A 151 -2.95 3.66 18.83
C ILE A 151 -1.82 4.52 18.26
N LYS A 152 -0.60 3.98 18.14
CA LYS A 152 0.56 4.69 17.60
C LYS A 152 0.30 5.18 16.16
N GLY A 153 -0.11 4.30 15.26
CA GLY A 153 -0.40 4.66 13.87
C GLY A 153 -1.55 5.66 13.76
N ARG A 154 -2.62 5.47 14.55
CA ARG A 154 -3.75 6.42 14.57
C ARG A 154 -3.34 7.80 15.10
N THR A 155 -2.50 7.85 16.13
CA THR A 155 -1.99 9.12 16.68
C THR A 155 -1.15 9.87 15.65
N TYR A 156 -0.21 9.18 15.00
CA TYR A 156 0.61 9.76 13.95
C TYR A 156 -0.23 10.35 12.81
N ILE A 157 -1.19 9.59 12.28
CA ILE A 157 -2.07 10.06 11.20
C ILE A 157 -2.83 11.31 11.62
N ARG A 158 -3.41 11.31 12.83
CA ARG A 158 -4.15 12.47 13.34
C ARG A 158 -3.28 13.73 13.47
N GLU A 159 -2.06 13.58 13.95
CA GLU A 159 -1.12 14.70 14.13
C GLU A 159 -0.69 15.31 12.80
N HIS A 160 -0.56 14.50 11.74
CA HIS A 160 -0.10 14.92 10.42
C HIS A 160 -1.23 15.33 9.46
N THR A 161 -2.48 14.92 9.73
CA THR A 161 -3.59 15.19 8.81
C THR A 161 -4.73 16.00 9.46
N GLY A 162 -4.82 16.00 10.77
CA GLY A 162 -5.95 16.59 11.52
C GLY A 162 -7.23 15.72 11.53
N LEU A 163 -7.18 14.47 11.02
CA LEU A 163 -8.33 13.54 10.93
C LEU A 163 -8.60 12.78 12.24
#